data_b4bb7fde289e2bbe9dfe45f1634a15d3
#
_entry.id   b4bb7fde289e2bbe9dfe45f1634a15d3
#
_cell.length_a   1.000
_cell.length_b   1.000
_cell.length_c   1.000
_cell.angle_alpha   90.00
_cell.angle_beta   90.00
_cell.angle_gamma   90.00
#
_symmetry.space_group_name_H-M   'P 1'
#
loop_
_entity.id
_entity.type
_entity.pdbx_description
1 polymer ?
#
loop_
_entity_poly.entity_id
_entity_poly.type
_entity_poly.pdbx_seq_one_letter_code
_entity_poly.pdbx_strand_id
1 'polypeptide(L)'
;PDYLCMDGTIPRARLAEVLTRIDELSSEFNLAVANVFHAADGNLHPLILFDANVDGQTEQAMAMGARILEVCVEMGGTVTGEHGVGVEKLDTMCVQFNAAELEQFFASKRAMDSADILNPGKGIPTLTRCGELGGLHVHGGHLTFPEIERF
;
A
#
# COMPACT_ATOMS: atom_id res chain seq x y z
N PRO A 1 -7.43 16.90 -15.17
CA PRO A 1 -7.60 15.61 -14.52
C PRO A 1 -6.98 15.66 -13.13
N ASP A 2 -7.57 14.89 -12.24
CA ASP A 2 -7.00 14.63 -10.92
C ASP A 2 -5.91 13.57 -11.03
N TYR A 3 -5.09 13.42 -10.01
CA TYR A 3 -4.13 12.35 -9.94
C TYR A 3 -3.96 11.84 -8.51
N LEU A 4 -3.69 10.56 -8.39
CA LEU A 4 -3.25 9.91 -7.17
C LEU A 4 -1.78 9.51 -7.33
N CYS A 5 -0.91 10.02 -6.45
CA CYS A 5 0.51 9.73 -6.47
C CYS A 5 0.81 8.59 -5.50
N MET A 6 1.27 7.46 -6.00
CA MET A 6 1.78 6.37 -5.17
C MET A 6 3.28 6.60 -4.90
N ASP A 7 3.74 6.09 -3.77
CA ASP A 7 5.14 6.21 -3.34
C ASP A 7 5.55 4.85 -2.78
N GLY A 8 5.96 3.95 -3.66
CA GLY A 8 6.49 2.65 -3.32
C GLY A 8 7.98 2.56 -3.65
N THR A 9 8.67 1.57 -3.11
CA THR A 9 10.03 1.28 -3.51
C THR A 9 10.17 -0.10 -4.12
N ILE A 10 11.22 -0.28 -4.93
CA ILE A 10 11.63 -1.57 -5.47
C ILE A 10 13.15 -1.68 -5.48
N PRO A 11 13.72 -2.89 -5.50
CA PRO A 11 15.12 -3.04 -5.85
C PRO A 11 15.39 -2.46 -7.25
N ARG A 12 16.40 -1.60 -7.38
CA ARG A 12 16.72 -0.88 -8.63
C ARG A 12 16.83 -1.78 -9.86
N ALA A 13 17.33 -2.99 -9.68
CA ALA A 13 17.47 -3.97 -10.75
C ALA A 13 16.13 -4.41 -11.36
N ARG A 14 15.02 -4.19 -10.67
CA ARG A 14 13.67 -4.57 -11.10
C ARG A 14 12.86 -3.42 -11.71
N LEU A 15 13.49 -2.26 -11.95
CA LEU A 15 12.79 -1.08 -12.47
C LEU A 15 12.02 -1.36 -13.78
N ALA A 16 12.64 -2.02 -14.74
CA ALA A 16 11.97 -2.34 -16.02
C ALA A 16 10.76 -3.28 -15.82
N GLU A 17 10.87 -4.23 -14.90
CA GLU A 17 9.81 -5.18 -14.59
C GLU A 17 8.61 -4.49 -13.93
N VAL A 18 8.85 -3.61 -12.94
CA VAL A 18 7.75 -2.90 -12.27
C VAL A 18 7.03 -1.96 -13.23
N LEU A 19 7.74 -1.28 -14.13
CA LEU A 19 7.10 -0.42 -15.13
C LEU A 19 6.18 -1.22 -16.06
N THR A 20 6.59 -2.42 -16.47
CA THR A 20 5.73 -3.34 -17.25
C THR A 20 4.48 -3.72 -16.44
N ARG A 21 4.63 -4.04 -15.16
CA ARG A 21 3.48 -4.37 -14.29
C ARG A 21 2.53 -3.18 -14.09
N ILE A 22 3.05 -1.96 -13.99
CA ILE A 22 2.24 -0.74 -13.91
C ILE A 22 1.45 -0.52 -15.22
N ASP A 23 2.06 -0.76 -16.38
CA ASP A 23 1.37 -0.67 -17.68
C ASP A 23 0.26 -1.71 -17.82
N GLU A 24 0.48 -2.93 -17.32
CA GLU A 24 -0.55 -3.98 -17.27
C GLU A 24 -1.72 -3.55 -16.37
N LEU A 25 -1.45 -3.05 -15.17
CA LEU A 25 -2.47 -2.52 -14.26
C LEU A 25 -3.21 -1.32 -14.85
N SER A 26 -2.50 -0.40 -15.53
CA SER A 26 -3.11 0.70 -16.26
C SER A 26 -4.14 0.22 -17.27
N SER A 27 -3.81 -0.85 -17.99
CA SER A 27 -4.72 -1.47 -18.96
C SER A 27 -5.89 -2.18 -18.28
N GLU A 28 -5.65 -2.91 -17.19
CA GLU A 28 -6.67 -3.64 -16.42
C GLU A 28 -7.70 -2.68 -15.80
N PHE A 29 -7.22 -1.62 -15.15
CA PHE A 29 -8.06 -0.62 -14.51
C PHE A 29 -8.59 0.45 -15.48
N ASN A 30 -8.16 0.44 -16.73
CA ASN A 30 -8.50 1.47 -17.74
C ASN A 30 -8.26 2.90 -17.24
N LEU A 31 -7.16 3.12 -16.52
CA LEU A 31 -6.71 4.41 -16.00
C LEU A 31 -5.28 4.68 -16.50
N ALA A 32 -5.05 5.88 -17.02
CA ALA A 32 -3.71 6.27 -17.49
C ALA A 32 -2.77 6.50 -16.29
N VAL A 33 -1.49 6.17 -16.49
CA VAL A 33 -0.44 6.41 -15.49
C VAL A 33 0.70 7.20 -16.11
N ALA A 34 1.15 8.25 -15.42
CA ALA A 34 2.38 8.94 -15.72
C ALA A 34 3.46 8.50 -14.71
N ASN A 35 4.50 7.83 -15.18
CA ASN A 35 5.55 7.33 -14.32
C ASN A 35 6.60 8.41 -14.03
N VAL A 36 6.72 8.78 -12.76
CA VAL A 36 7.81 9.60 -12.20
C VAL A 36 8.54 8.75 -11.18
N PHE A 37 9.85 8.85 -11.07
CA PHE A 37 10.62 8.03 -10.13
C PHE A 37 12.03 8.54 -9.89
N HIS A 38 12.59 8.21 -8.74
CA HIS A 38 13.99 8.37 -8.43
C HIS A 38 14.75 7.09 -8.80
N ALA A 39 15.23 7.01 -10.04
CA ALA A 39 15.81 5.79 -10.60
C ALA A 39 17.02 5.27 -9.79
N ALA A 40 17.82 6.18 -9.19
CA ALA A 40 18.98 5.82 -8.40
C ALA A 40 18.62 5.13 -7.08
N ASP A 41 17.44 5.43 -6.52
CA ASP A 41 17.00 4.99 -5.20
C ASP A 41 16.00 3.82 -5.29
N GLY A 42 15.40 3.63 -6.47
CA GLY A 42 14.31 2.66 -6.67
C GLY A 42 12.98 3.13 -6.09
N ASN A 43 12.84 4.43 -5.83
CA ASN A 43 11.58 5.03 -5.37
C ASN A 43 10.71 5.44 -6.54
N LEU A 44 9.45 5.03 -6.52
CA LEU A 44 8.49 5.18 -7.61
C LEU A 44 7.38 6.14 -7.21
N HIS A 45 7.03 7.07 -8.12
CA HIS A 45 5.90 7.97 -7.99
C HIS A 45 4.96 7.86 -9.20
N PRO A 46 4.33 6.70 -9.45
CA PRO A 46 3.34 6.59 -10.51
C PRO A 46 2.15 7.50 -10.18
N LEU A 47 1.83 8.38 -11.11
CA LEU A 47 0.67 9.28 -11.04
C LEU A 47 -0.49 8.61 -11.78
N ILE A 48 -1.45 8.07 -11.05
CA ILE A 48 -2.67 7.49 -11.60
C ILE A 48 -3.61 8.64 -11.93
N LEU A 49 -3.94 8.81 -13.20
CA LEU A 49 -4.78 9.90 -13.69
C LEU A 49 -6.24 9.48 -13.70
N PHE A 50 -7.13 10.29 -13.13
CA PHE A 50 -8.55 10.03 -13.07
C PHE A 50 -9.36 11.33 -13.09
N ASP A 51 -10.68 11.26 -13.12
CA ASP A 51 -11.60 12.38 -12.97
C ASP A 51 -12.49 12.12 -11.76
N ALA A 52 -12.29 12.89 -10.70
CA ALA A 52 -13.06 12.76 -9.45
C ALA A 52 -14.55 13.12 -9.62
N ASN A 53 -14.94 13.73 -10.75
CA ASN A 53 -16.35 13.99 -11.07
C ASN A 53 -17.07 12.80 -11.72
N VAL A 54 -16.33 11.75 -12.07
CA VAL A 54 -16.90 10.51 -12.61
C VAL A 54 -17.08 9.51 -11.48
N ASP A 55 -18.32 9.07 -11.28
CA ASP A 55 -18.66 8.13 -10.22
C ASP A 55 -17.82 6.85 -10.29
N GLY A 56 -17.21 6.51 -9.16
CA GLY A 56 -16.39 5.29 -9.00
C GLY A 56 -14.95 5.41 -9.48
N GLN A 57 -14.54 6.46 -10.18
CA GLN A 57 -13.15 6.58 -10.65
C GLN A 57 -12.15 6.83 -9.52
N THR A 58 -12.55 7.53 -8.46
CA THR A 58 -11.69 7.73 -7.28
C THR A 58 -11.39 6.39 -6.60
N GLU A 59 -12.41 5.59 -6.35
CA GLU A 59 -12.28 4.26 -5.76
C GLU A 59 -11.44 3.32 -6.66
N GLN A 60 -11.64 3.41 -7.96
CA GLN A 60 -10.87 2.64 -8.95
C GLN A 60 -9.39 3.05 -8.94
N ALA A 61 -9.09 4.35 -8.85
CA ALA A 61 -7.73 4.85 -8.74
C ALA A 61 -7.06 4.40 -7.42
N MET A 62 -7.80 4.44 -6.32
CA MET A 62 -7.31 3.94 -5.01
C MET A 62 -7.03 2.43 -5.05
N ALA A 63 -7.92 1.64 -5.65
CA ALA A 63 -7.73 0.20 -5.81
C ALA A 63 -6.51 -0.12 -6.69
N MET A 64 -6.34 0.60 -7.79
CA MET A 64 -5.14 0.46 -8.63
C MET A 64 -3.86 0.85 -7.87
N GLY A 65 -3.90 1.93 -7.09
CA GLY A 65 -2.78 2.38 -6.26
C GLY A 65 -2.36 1.32 -5.25
N ALA A 66 -3.32 0.69 -4.57
CA ALA A 66 -3.06 -0.42 -3.65
C ALA A 66 -2.38 -1.59 -4.38
N ARG A 67 -2.87 -1.99 -5.57
CA ARG A 67 -2.24 -3.04 -6.38
C ARG A 67 -0.81 -2.72 -6.79
N ILE A 68 -0.51 -1.46 -7.15
CA ILE A 68 0.87 -1.03 -7.46
C ILE A 68 1.77 -1.22 -6.24
N LEU A 69 1.32 -0.85 -5.04
CA LEU A 69 2.11 -1.02 -3.82
C LEU A 69 2.30 -2.49 -3.44
N GLU A 70 1.28 -3.34 -3.65
CA GLU A 70 1.42 -4.79 -3.49
C GLU A 70 2.50 -5.36 -4.42
N VAL A 71 2.50 -4.96 -5.69
CA VAL A 71 3.55 -5.34 -6.66
C VAL A 71 4.94 -4.89 -6.19
N CYS A 72 5.05 -3.69 -5.60
CA CYS A 72 6.33 -3.24 -5.01
C CYS A 72 6.81 -4.20 -3.91
N VAL A 73 5.93 -4.63 -3.01
CA VAL A 73 6.24 -5.60 -1.95
C VAL A 73 6.60 -6.97 -2.52
N GLU A 74 5.83 -7.49 -3.48
CA GLU A 74 6.10 -8.75 -4.19
C GLU A 74 7.49 -8.76 -4.86
N MET A 75 7.95 -7.59 -5.29
CA MET A 75 9.28 -7.41 -5.85
C MET A 75 10.40 -7.23 -4.81
N GLY A 76 10.08 -7.29 -3.52
CA GLY A 76 11.04 -7.11 -2.42
C GLY A 76 11.32 -5.65 -2.07
N GLY A 77 10.38 -4.76 -2.40
CA GLY A 77 10.38 -3.36 -2.02
C GLY A 77 9.47 -3.05 -0.84
N THR A 78 8.95 -1.82 -0.76
CA THR A 78 8.14 -1.32 0.35
C THR A 78 6.91 -0.54 -0.12
N VAL A 79 5.89 -0.44 0.73
CA VAL A 79 4.66 0.32 0.45
C VAL A 79 4.85 1.84 0.52
N THR A 80 5.97 2.31 1.06
CA THR A 80 6.30 3.73 1.10
C THR A 80 7.80 3.93 1.01
N GLY A 81 8.23 4.91 0.23
CA GLY A 81 9.61 5.34 0.11
C GLY A 81 9.90 6.53 1.02
N GLU A 82 9.25 7.66 0.76
CA GLU A 82 9.53 8.94 1.43
C GLU A 82 8.28 9.65 1.97
N HIS A 83 7.08 9.41 1.41
CA HIS A 83 5.85 10.14 1.80
C HIS A 83 5.25 9.65 3.12
N GLY A 84 5.59 8.45 3.55
CA GLY A 84 5.01 7.79 4.72
C GLY A 84 3.67 7.13 4.43
N VAL A 85 3.11 6.49 5.46
CA VAL A 85 1.88 5.68 5.37
C VAL A 85 0.62 6.53 5.56
N GLY A 86 0.64 7.44 6.55
CA GLY A 86 -0.51 8.29 6.89
C GLY A 86 -1.76 7.48 7.21
N VAL A 87 -2.87 7.83 6.55
CA VAL A 87 -4.14 7.08 6.58
C VAL A 87 -4.38 6.34 5.26
N GLU A 88 -3.72 6.75 4.21
CA GLU A 88 -3.95 6.31 2.83
C GLU A 88 -3.43 4.89 2.58
N LYS A 89 -2.28 4.55 3.16
CA LYS A 89 -1.58 3.28 2.94
C LYS A 89 -1.71 2.29 4.11
N LEU A 90 -2.65 2.52 5.04
CA LEU A 90 -2.80 1.65 6.22
C LEU A 90 -3.04 0.19 5.82
N ASP A 91 -3.87 -0.04 4.82
CA ASP A 91 -4.23 -1.39 4.37
C ASP A 91 -3.04 -2.11 3.72
N THR A 92 -2.20 -1.38 2.98
CA THR A 92 -1.02 -1.96 2.34
C THR A 92 0.10 -2.29 3.34
N MET A 93 0.10 -1.69 4.54
CA MET A 93 0.97 -2.12 5.64
C MET A 93 0.73 -3.59 6.03
N CYS A 94 -0.53 -4.05 5.97
CA CYS A 94 -0.88 -5.44 6.26
C CYS A 94 -0.38 -6.43 5.18
N VAL A 95 -0.07 -5.94 3.98
CA VAL A 95 0.56 -6.73 2.93
C VAL A 95 2.06 -6.90 3.18
N GLN A 96 2.71 -5.83 3.65
CA GLN A 96 4.16 -5.82 3.85
C GLN A 96 4.58 -6.47 5.18
N PHE A 97 3.83 -6.23 6.26
CA PHE A 97 4.22 -6.60 7.62
C PHE A 97 3.27 -7.65 8.22
N ASN A 98 3.84 -8.63 8.89
CA ASN A 98 3.06 -9.62 9.65
C ASN A 98 2.58 -9.08 11.01
N ALA A 99 1.71 -9.84 11.69
CA ALA A 99 1.12 -9.42 12.96
C ALA A 99 2.16 -9.11 14.05
N ALA A 100 3.23 -9.90 14.14
CA ALA A 100 4.27 -9.69 15.15
C ALA A 100 5.07 -8.40 14.89
N GLU A 101 5.34 -8.07 13.63
CA GLU A 101 6.00 -6.81 13.23
C GLU A 101 5.10 -5.60 13.53
N LEU A 102 3.81 -5.69 13.19
CA LEU A 102 2.84 -4.64 13.51
C LEU A 102 2.70 -4.41 15.01
N GLU A 103 2.73 -5.48 15.83
CA GLU A 103 2.73 -5.39 17.29
C GLU A 103 3.95 -4.61 17.81
N GLN A 104 5.12 -4.78 17.19
CA GLN A 104 6.32 -4.00 17.55
C GLN A 104 6.17 -2.52 17.22
N PHE A 105 5.54 -2.17 16.08
CA PHE A 105 5.21 -0.77 15.77
C PHE A 105 4.26 -0.17 16.80
N PHE A 106 3.22 -0.90 17.22
CA PHE A 106 2.32 -0.48 18.28
C PHE A 106 3.02 -0.34 19.62
N ALA A 107 3.89 -1.28 19.98
CA ALA A 107 4.64 -1.21 21.23
C ALA A 107 5.53 0.05 21.26
N SER A 108 6.19 0.37 20.14
CA SER A 108 7.00 1.57 19.98
C SER A 108 6.15 2.85 20.10
N LYS A 109 4.99 2.88 19.44
CA LYS A 109 4.07 4.01 19.54
C LYS A 109 3.58 4.21 20.96
N ARG A 110 3.12 3.14 21.64
CA ARG A 110 2.64 3.22 23.04
C ARG A 110 3.72 3.68 24.02
N ALA A 111 4.98 3.29 23.78
CA ALA A 111 6.09 3.72 24.61
C ALA A 111 6.35 5.23 24.54
N MET A 112 6.12 5.84 23.36
CA MET A 112 6.32 7.27 23.11
C MET A 112 5.07 8.10 23.33
N ASP A 113 3.90 7.53 23.17
CA ASP A 113 2.59 8.18 23.21
C ASP A 113 1.56 7.30 23.92
N SER A 114 1.73 7.19 25.25
CA SER A 114 0.87 6.34 26.07
C SER A 114 -0.60 6.78 26.15
N ALA A 115 -0.86 8.07 25.84
CA ALA A 115 -2.20 8.66 25.82
C ALA A 115 -2.86 8.63 24.42
N ASP A 116 -2.14 8.16 23.40
CA ASP A 116 -2.57 8.10 21.99
C ASP A 116 -3.13 9.44 21.45
N ILE A 117 -2.45 10.53 21.77
CA ILE A 117 -2.81 11.89 21.33
C ILE A 117 -2.06 12.32 20.07
N LEU A 118 -0.97 11.65 19.72
CA LEU A 118 -0.14 11.99 18.56
C LEU A 118 -0.60 11.21 17.33
N ASN A 119 -1.31 11.88 16.44
CA ASN A 119 -1.81 11.30 15.19
C ASN A 119 -2.51 9.94 15.36
N PRO A 120 -3.56 9.86 16.18
CA PRO A 120 -4.28 8.60 16.41
C PRO A 120 -4.82 8.02 15.09
N GLY A 121 -4.72 6.71 14.93
CA GLY A 121 -5.21 5.99 13.75
C GLY A 121 -4.41 6.24 12.47
N LYS A 122 -3.19 6.76 12.56
CA LYS A 122 -2.31 6.98 11.40
C LYS A 122 -1.04 6.15 11.48
N GLY A 123 -0.52 5.75 10.33
CA GLY A 123 0.78 5.10 10.18
C GLY A 123 0.80 3.61 10.50
N ILE A 124 0.03 3.15 11.47
CA ILE A 124 0.00 1.76 11.91
C ILE A 124 -1.45 1.25 11.86
N PRO A 125 -1.78 0.23 11.04
CA PRO A 125 -3.12 -0.34 10.98
C PRO A 125 -3.40 -1.17 12.24
N THR A 126 -4.64 -1.20 12.72
CA THR A 126 -5.04 -2.13 13.77
C THR A 126 -4.96 -3.57 13.27
N LEU A 127 -4.67 -4.53 14.16
CA LEU A 127 -4.65 -5.95 13.78
C LEU A 127 -6.00 -6.44 13.26
N THR A 128 -7.11 -5.91 13.78
CA THR A 128 -8.46 -6.17 13.28
C THR A 128 -8.60 -5.77 11.81
N ARG A 129 -8.12 -4.58 11.43
CA ARG A 129 -8.13 -4.11 10.04
C ARG A 129 -7.34 -5.04 9.12
N CYS A 130 -6.16 -5.48 9.53
CA CYS A 130 -5.38 -6.46 8.77
C CYS A 130 -6.07 -7.82 8.65
N GLY A 131 -6.80 -8.24 9.68
CA GLY A 131 -7.60 -9.46 9.65
C GLY A 131 -8.74 -9.39 8.63
N GLU A 132 -9.41 -8.26 8.53
CA GLU A 132 -10.48 -8.02 7.55
C GLU A 132 -9.93 -8.04 6.11
N LEU A 133 -8.80 -7.39 5.85
CA LEU A 133 -8.11 -7.43 4.57
C LEU A 133 -7.64 -8.84 4.18
N GLY A 134 -7.05 -9.57 5.12
CA GLY A 134 -6.65 -10.96 4.93
C GLY A 134 -7.82 -11.90 4.64
N GLY A 135 -9.06 -11.54 5.04
CA GLY A 135 -10.29 -12.24 4.69
C GLY A 135 -10.69 -12.06 3.22
N LEU A 136 -10.28 -10.97 2.59
CA LEU A 136 -10.56 -10.65 1.20
C LEU A 136 -9.51 -11.22 0.23
N HIS A 137 -8.28 -11.44 0.69
CA HIS A 137 -7.18 -11.95 -0.13
C HIS A 137 -6.59 -13.23 0.46
N VAL A 138 -7.09 -14.38 0.03
CA VAL A 138 -6.50 -15.69 0.30
C VAL A 138 -5.43 -15.98 -0.75
N HIS A 139 -4.18 -15.63 -0.46
CA HIS A 139 -3.05 -16.02 -1.30
C HIS A 139 -2.74 -17.51 -1.13
N GLY A 140 -3.04 -18.33 -2.15
CA GLY A 140 -2.67 -19.75 -2.19
C GLY A 140 -3.27 -20.63 -1.09
N GLY A 141 -4.39 -20.22 -0.48
CA GLY A 141 -5.04 -20.98 0.59
C GLY A 141 -4.49 -20.69 1.99
N HIS A 142 -3.51 -19.79 2.12
CA HIS A 142 -2.98 -19.37 3.41
C HIS A 142 -3.62 -18.07 3.89
N LEU A 143 -4.10 -18.08 5.13
CA LEU A 143 -4.60 -16.89 5.81
C LEU A 143 -3.41 -16.06 6.29
N THR A 144 -3.41 -14.76 6.01
CA THR A 144 -2.32 -13.85 6.41
C THR A 144 -2.18 -13.75 7.94
N PHE A 145 -3.30 -13.86 8.67
CA PHE A 145 -3.35 -13.81 10.13
C PHE A 145 -4.36 -14.85 10.65
N PRO A 146 -3.98 -16.15 10.75
CA PRO A 146 -4.90 -17.21 11.14
C PRO A 146 -5.35 -17.14 12.61
N GLU A 147 -4.60 -16.41 13.45
CA GLU A 147 -4.84 -16.23 14.88
C GLU A 147 -5.86 -15.14 15.24
N ILE A 148 -6.30 -14.31 14.27
CA ILE A 148 -7.31 -13.28 14.51
C ILE A 148 -8.70 -13.86 14.37
N GLU A 149 -9.50 -13.77 15.43
CA GLU A 149 -10.92 -14.14 15.39
C GLU A 149 -11.65 -13.28 14.36
N ARG A 150 -12.38 -13.92 13.46
CA ARG A 150 -13.16 -13.29 12.39
C ARG A 150 -14.63 -13.37 12.76
N PHE A 151 -15.28 -12.23 12.77
CA PHE A 151 -16.71 -12.12 12.98
C PHE A 151 -17.45 -12.09 11.63
#